data_e6572ce697550ebca61aede6baa36b3b
#
_entry.id   e6572ce697550ebca61aede6baa36b3b
#
_cell.length_a   1.000
_cell.length_b   1.000
_cell.length_c   1.000
_cell.angle_alpha   90.00
_cell.angle_beta   90.00
_cell.angle_gamma   90.00
#
_symmetry.space_group_name_H-M   'P 1'
#
loop_
_entity.id
_entity.type
_entity.pdbx_description
1 polymer ?
#
loop_
_entity_poly.entity_id
_entity_poly.type
_entity_poly.pdbx_seq_one_letter_code
_entity_poly.pdbx_strand_id
1 'polypeptide(L)'
;SDTNDDGTGDPTWRAGCTCHASSPNTGTLVKLSGAPHAYQADQSYSMTLSLEHSSNSGGGFFLSTEGVGSFSWTEDQLIRPEKDSGEDKEATSTSSGITQSDYTSPASWTFTWTAPSSDVGDVAFWVIGNMVNNDGAPNSDDHWNSLSFVINSPSATSATDDQSTRVLSSGDQSLFDQEVDAEALEIERQKAVSEDVMQNGITWFFITLTALLVGSIVQKEILERKYQTGPAHLDRQLAYPEGLRRGLLSVGFALLGLYWLSEESAVYLWATALFCSAWAAYGVYRTVLAAKTPPTHKDMM
;
A
#
# COMPACT_ATOMS: atom_id res chain seq x y z
N SER A 1 -12.05 3.05 -30.56
CA SER A 1 -13.48 2.79 -30.67
C SER A 1 -13.77 1.45 -29.99
N ASP A 2 -14.79 1.43 -29.16
CA ASP A 2 -15.19 0.24 -28.40
C ASP A 2 -15.97 -0.76 -29.24
N THR A 3 -16.40 -0.30 -30.40
CA THR A 3 -17.02 -1.10 -31.48
C THR A 3 -16.11 -1.14 -32.68
N ASN A 4 -16.11 -2.26 -33.38
CA ASN A 4 -15.38 -2.40 -34.62
C ASN A 4 -16.01 -1.46 -35.67
N ASP A 5 -15.23 -0.54 -36.23
CA ASP A 5 -15.71 0.45 -37.21
C ASP A 5 -15.76 -0.13 -38.64
N ASP A 6 -15.93 -1.45 -38.75
CA ASP A 6 -16.07 -2.17 -40.02
C ASP A 6 -17.50 -2.12 -40.59
N GLY A 7 -18.42 -1.42 -39.92
CA GLY A 7 -19.81 -1.27 -40.28
C GLY A 7 -20.71 -2.48 -39.93
N THR A 8 -20.19 -3.50 -39.24
CA THR A 8 -20.99 -4.66 -38.85
C THR A 8 -21.69 -4.46 -37.52
N GLY A 9 -21.25 -3.48 -36.72
CA GLY A 9 -21.77 -3.21 -35.37
C GLY A 9 -21.39 -4.24 -34.33
N ASP A 10 -20.44 -5.14 -34.62
CA ASP A 10 -19.96 -6.10 -33.67
C ASP A 10 -19.11 -5.43 -32.60
N PRO A 11 -19.32 -5.74 -31.30
CA PRO A 11 -18.52 -5.17 -30.25
C PRO A 11 -17.04 -5.63 -30.35
N THR A 12 -16.11 -4.75 -29.97
CA THR A 12 -14.66 -4.97 -30.05
C THR A 12 -14.21 -6.29 -29.41
N TRP A 13 -14.85 -6.70 -28.31
CA TRP A 13 -14.50 -7.94 -27.63
C TRP A 13 -14.81 -9.21 -28.42
N ARG A 14 -15.68 -9.14 -29.45
CA ARG A 14 -15.95 -10.26 -30.39
C ARG A 14 -15.09 -10.21 -31.61
N ALA A 15 -14.88 -9.03 -32.17
CA ALA A 15 -14.18 -8.84 -33.42
C ALA A 15 -12.67 -8.63 -33.27
N GLY A 16 -12.22 -8.12 -32.12
CA GLY A 16 -10.83 -7.72 -31.88
C GLY A 16 -10.49 -6.33 -32.43
N CYS A 17 -9.24 -5.92 -32.31
CA CYS A 17 -8.75 -4.64 -32.83
C CYS A 17 -8.38 -4.75 -34.31
N THR A 18 -9.27 -5.23 -35.16
CA THR A 18 -9.02 -5.55 -36.58
C THR A 18 -8.68 -4.34 -37.44
N CYS A 19 -9.00 -3.11 -37.00
CA CYS A 19 -8.51 -1.89 -37.63
C CYS A 19 -7.00 -1.68 -37.51
N HIS A 20 -6.37 -2.23 -36.49
CA HIS A 20 -4.93 -2.17 -36.23
C HIS A 20 -4.19 -3.33 -36.92
N ALA A 21 -4.55 -4.56 -36.64
CA ALA A 21 -4.04 -5.74 -37.30
C ALA A 21 -5.16 -6.76 -37.54
N SER A 22 -5.11 -7.45 -38.70
CA SER A 22 -6.18 -8.36 -39.14
C SER A 22 -6.36 -9.60 -38.25
N SER A 23 -5.42 -9.91 -37.38
CA SER A 23 -5.44 -11.09 -36.51
C SER A 23 -4.70 -10.82 -35.18
N PRO A 24 -5.06 -11.53 -34.10
CA PRO A 24 -4.33 -11.44 -32.86
C PRO A 24 -2.88 -11.88 -33.00
N ASN A 25 -2.00 -11.24 -32.24
CA ASN A 25 -0.57 -11.51 -32.22
C ASN A 25 -0.19 -12.16 -30.88
N THR A 26 0.28 -13.39 -30.92
CA THR A 26 0.74 -14.10 -29.71
C THR A 26 1.98 -13.49 -29.06
N GLY A 27 2.73 -12.64 -29.80
CA GLY A 27 3.81 -11.83 -29.23
C GLY A 27 3.34 -10.67 -28.36
N THR A 28 2.02 -10.41 -28.31
CA THR A 28 1.41 -9.48 -27.35
C THR A 28 0.89 -10.25 -26.15
N LEU A 29 1.50 -10.05 -25.00
CA LEU A 29 1.06 -10.63 -23.73
C LEU A 29 -0.02 -9.74 -23.13
N VAL A 30 -1.20 -10.32 -22.90
CA VAL A 30 -2.29 -9.72 -22.11
C VAL A 30 -2.32 -10.44 -20.77
N LYS A 31 -2.06 -9.73 -19.66
CA LYS A 31 -1.97 -10.31 -18.33
C LYS A 31 -2.91 -9.59 -17.37
N LEU A 32 -3.74 -10.33 -16.69
CA LEU A 32 -4.64 -9.84 -15.65
C LEU A 32 -4.33 -10.52 -14.32
N SER A 33 -4.06 -9.73 -13.30
CA SER A 33 -3.86 -10.19 -11.92
C SER A 33 -4.99 -9.74 -11.01
N GLY A 34 -5.19 -10.42 -9.89
CA GLY A 34 -6.20 -10.07 -8.89
C GLY A 34 -7.59 -10.68 -9.14
N ALA A 35 -7.79 -11.47 -10.20
CA ALA A 35 -9.07 -12.12 -10.46
C ALA A 35 -9.33 -13.27 -9.46
N PRO A 36 -10.47 -13.32 -8.75
CA PRO A 36 -10.80 -14.44 -7.88
C PRO A 36 -11.15 -15.69 -8.69
N HIS A 37 -11.11 -16.85 -8.05
CA HIS A 37 -11.61 -18.10 -8.65
C HIS A 37 -13.15 -18.13 -8.70
N ALA A 38 -13.78 -17.65 -7.63
CA ALA A 38 -15.22 -17.46 -7.54
C ALA A 38 -15.51 -16.12 -6.86
N TYR A 39 -16.62 -15.49 -7.21
CA TYR A 39 -16.99 -14.22 -6.58
C TYR A 39 -17.89 -14.44 -5.35
N GLN A 40 -17.95 -13.44 -4.48
CA GLN A 40 -18.98 -13.31 -3.45
C GLN A 40 -19.84 -12.10 -3.77
N ALA A 41 -21.14 -12.19 -3.48
CA ALA A 41 -22.08 -11.10 -3.74
C ALA A 41 -21.63 -9.80 -3.05
N ASP A 42 -21.73 -8.67 -3.77
CA ASP A 42 -21.29 -7.34 -3.33
C ASP A 42 -19.80 -7.21 -2.98
N GLN A 43 -18.99 -8.23 -3.21
CA GLN A 43 -17.55 -8.19 -2.93
C GLN A 43 -16.81 -7.46 -4.05
N SER A 44 -15.87 -6.60 -3.66
CA SER A 44 -14.99 -5.86 -4.57
C SER A 44 -13.62 -6.53 -4.69
N TYR A 45 -13.11 -6.62 -5.90
CA TYR A 45 -11.82 -7.23 -6.25
C TYR A 45 -10.97 -6.22 -7.01
N SER A 46 -9.80 -5.91 -6.47
CA SER A 46 -8.82 -5.08 -7.16
C SER A 46 -8.09 -5.91 -8.20
N MET A 47 -8.11 -5.46 -9.45
CA MET A 47 -7.49 -6.14 -10.58
C MET A 47 -6.51 -5.21 -11.28
N THR A 48 -5.42 -5.77 -11.78
CA THR A 48 -4.45 -5.04 -12.61
C THR A 48 -4.30 -5.73 -13.95
N LEU A 49 -4.57 -5.00 -15.02
CA LEU A 49 -4.33 -5.40 -16.40
C LEU A 49 -3.00 -4.81 -16.86
N SER A 50 -2.12 -5.64 -17.40
CA SER A 50 -0.89 -5.21 -18.04
C SER A 50 -0.74 -5.82 -19.42
N LEU A 51 -0.18 -5.05 -20.34
CA LEU A 51 0.14 -5.50 -21.69
C LEU A 51 1.63 -5.37 -21.92
N GLU A 52 2.21 -6.34 -22.63
CA GLU A 52 3.63 -6.35 -22.97
C GLU A 52 3.81 -6.77 -24.43
N HIS A 53 4.75 -6.12 -25.12
CA HIS A 53 5.18 -6.48 -26.45
C HIS A 53 6.66 -6.12 -26.65
N SER A 54 7.39 -6.88 -27.43
CA SER A 54 8.84 -6.72 -27.60
C SER A 54 9.27 -5.41 -28.26
N SER A 55 8.42 -4.80 -29.09
CA SER A 55 8.71 -3.55 -29.79
C SER A 55 7.88 -2.34 -29.39
N ASN A 56 6.72 -2.55 -28.75
CA ASN A 56 5.79 -1.48 -28.39
C ASN A 56 5.70 -1.38 -26.86
N SER A 57 5.85 -0.18 -26.30
CA SER A 57 5.90 0.05 -24.85
C SER A 57 4.59 0.53 -24.24
N GLY A 58 3.64 0.93 -25.04
CA GLY A 58 2.36 1.44 -24.57
C GLY A 58 1.22 1.03 -25.47
N GLY A 59 -0.01 1.32 -25.04
CA GLY A 59 -1.19 0.90 -25.78
C GLY A 59 -2.48 1.25 -25.08
N GLY A 60 -3.49 0.44 -25.37
CA GLY A 60 -4.82 0.55 -24.82
C GLY A 60 -5.49 -0.80 -24.68
N PHE A 61 -6.64 -0.80 -24.03
CA PHE A 61 -7.39 -2.03 -23.78
C PHE A 61 -8.90 -1.81 -23.90
N PHE A 62 -9.62 -2.91 -24.01
CA PHE A 62 -11.05 -3.01 -23.78
C PHE A 62 -11.35 -4.20 -22.87
N LEU A 63 -12.25 -4.02 -21.89
CA LEU A 63 -12.67 -5.08 -20.99
C LEU A 63 -14.18 -4.99 -20.78
N SER A 64 -14.88 -6.11 -20.86
CA SER A 64 -16.32 -6.21 -20.64
C SER A 64 -16.68 -7.48 -19.87
N THR A 65 -17.75 -7.37 -19.07
CA THR A 65 -18.45 -8.49 -18.43
C THR A 65 -19.91 -8.60 -18.92
N GLU A 66 -20.21 -7.94 -20.07
CA GLU A 66 -21.57 -7.83 -20.60
C GLU A 66 -22.58 -7.23 -19.60
N GLY A 67 -22.11 -6.28 -18.76
CA GLY A 67 -22.96 -5.59 -17.79
C GLY A 67 -23.17 -6.34 -16.46
N VAL A 68 -22.39 -7.37 -16.18
CA VAL A 68 -22.46 -8.09 -14.91
C VAL A 68 -21.47 -7.52 -13.89
N GLY A 69 -21.98 -7.03 -12.76
CA GLY A 69 -21.20 -6.29 -11.77
C GLY A 69 -20.94 -4.84 -12.18
N SER A 70 -19.98 -4.21 -11.55
CA SER A 70 -19.60 -2.83 -11.86
C SER A 70 -18.09 -2.64 -11.74
N PHE A 71 -17.56 -1.68 -12.50
CA PHE A 71 -16.15 -1.30 -12.45
C PHE A 71 -16.01 0.08 -11.83
N SER A 72 -14.92 0.29 -11.10
CA SER A 72 -14.51 1.60 -10.60
C SER A 72 -12.98 1.72 -10.62
N TRP A 73 -12.49 2.96 -10.74
CA TRP A 73 -11.06 3.26 -10.83
C TRP A 73 -10.78 4.67 -10.32
N THR A 74 -9.53 5.02 -10.16
CA THR A 74 -9.08 6.38 -9.85
C THR A 74 -8.74 7.14 -11.14
N GLU A 75 -8.89 8.46 -11.15
CA GLU A 75 -8.69 9.31 -12.34
C GLU A 75 -7.31 9.15 -12.98
N ASP A 76 -6.28 8.87 -12.18
CA ASP A 76 -4.91 8.67 -12.64
C ASP A 76 -4.71 7.40 -13.47
N GLN A 77 -5.65 6.47 -13.45
CA GLN A 77 -5.57 5.23 -14.23
C GLN A 77 -5.89 5.41 -15.72
N LEU A 78 -6.31 6.59 -16.15
CA LEU A 78 -6.66 6.88 -17.55
C LEU A 78 -7.64 5.88 -18.14
N ILE A 79 -8.66 5.50 -17.37
CA ILE A 79 -9.75 4.61 -17.74
C ILE A 79 -11.02 5.44 -17.93
N ARG A 80 -11.89 5.00 -18.80
CA ARG A 80 -13.25 5.55 -19.01
C ARG A 80 -14.25 4.44 -19.29
N PRO A 81 -15.56 4.70 -19.16
CA PRO A 81 -16.60 3.80 -19.66
C PRO A 81 -16.46 3.56 -21.18
N GLU A 82 -16.96 2.44 -21.65
CA GLU A 82 -17.03 2.18 -23.08
C GLU A 82 -17.84 3.26 -23.81
N LYS A 83 -17.53 3.51 -25.08
CA LYS A 83 -18.09 4.62 -25.85
C LYS A 83 -19.61 4.52 -26.01
N ASP A 84 -20.13 3.33 -26.17
CA ASP A 84 -21.54 3.07 -26.48
C ASP A 84 -22.42 2.91 -25.22
N SER A 85 -21.83 3.01 -24.01
CA SER A 85 -22.57 2.96 -22.75
C SER A 85 -23.55 4.12 -22.54
N GLY A 86 -23.32 5.25 -23.24
CA GLY A 86 -24.06 6.49 -23.00
C GLY A 86 -23.69 7.21 -21.70
N GLU A 87 -22.71 6.72 -20.97
CA GLU A 87 -22.22 7.30 -19.73
C GLU A 87 -21.22 8.44 -19.99
N ASP A 88 -21.01 9.27 -18.96
CA ASP A 88 -20.03 10.35 -19.02
C ASP A 88 -18.61 9.76 -19.17
N LYS A 89 -17.84 10.28 -20.11
CA LYS A 89 -16.44 9.84 -20.33
C LYS A 89 -15.52 10.13 -19.16
N GLU A 90 -15.88 11.07 -18.30
CA GLU A 90 -15.14 11.44 -17.09
C GLU A 90 -15.63 10.66 -15.85
N ALA A 91 -16.62 9.77 -16.01
CA ALA A 91 -17.04 8.91 -14.92
C ALA A 91 -15.90 7.98 -14.49
N THR A 92 -15.78 7.76 -13.19
CA THR A 92 -14.80 6.86 -12.56
C THR A 92 -15.40 5.53 -12.12
N SER A 93 -16.63 5.25 -12.58
CA SER A 93 -17.32 3.97 -12.37
C SER A 93 -18.34 3.73 -13.48
N THR A 94 -18.61 2.46 -13.78
CA THR A 94 -19.58 2.03 -14.78
C THR A 94 -20.09 0.63 -14.50
N SER A 95 -21.28 0.29 -14.95
CA SER A 95 -21.78 -1.09 -15.04
C SER A 95 -21.60 -1.71 -16.43
N SER A 96 -21.13 -0.94 -17.40
CA SER A 96 -20.78 -1.42 -18.75
C SER A 96 -19.29 -1.79 -18.83
N GLY A 97 -18.78 -1.96 -20.07
CA GLY A 97 -17.35 -2.20 -20.29
C GLY A 97 -16.48 -0.98 -20.01
N ILE A 98 -15.20 -1.22 -19.81
CA ILE A 98 -14.17 -0.19 -19.60
C ILE A 98 -13.11 -0.23 -20.68
N THR A 99 -12.53 0.94 -20.96
CA THR A 99 -11.46 1.11 -21.93
C THR A 99 -10.51 2.22 -21.48
N GLN A 100 -9.35 2.33 -22.09
CA GLN A 100 -8.45 3.46 -21.84
C GLN A 100 -9.06 4.78 -22.31
N SER A 101 -8.77 5.87 -21.62
CA SER A 101 -9.11 7.23 -22.05
C SER A 101 -8.02 7.86 -22.91
N ASP A 102 -6.77 7.44 -22.74
CA ASP A 102 -5.60 7.96 -23.47
C ASP A 102 -4.53 6.87 -23.61
N TYR A 103 -3.52 7.12 -24.46
CA TYR A 103 -2.33 6.29 -24.58
C TYR A 103 -1.60 6.16 -23.26
N THR A 104 -1.29 4.95 -22.86
CA THR A 104 -0.63 4.67 -21.58
C THR A 104 0.67 3.90 -21.82
N SER A 105 1.77 4.38 -21.25
CA SER A 105 3.08 3.72 -21.27
C SER A 105 3.76 3.86 -19.91
N PRO A 106 4.12 2.77 -19.22
CA PRO A 106 3.85 1.38 -19.59
C PRO A 106 2.35 1.07 -19.62
N ALA A 107 1.95 0.12 -20.48
CA ALA A 107 0.55 -0.27 -20.66
C ALA A 107 0.05 -1.09 -19.47
N SER A 108 -0.37 -0.40 -18.41
CA SER A 108 -0.84 -1.01 -17.17
C SER A 108 -1.94 -0.15 -16.52
N TRP A 109 -3.00 -0.80 -16.06
CA TRP A 109 -4.18 -0.16 -15.46
C TRP A 109 -4.67 -0.96 -14.26
N THR A 110 -5.00 -0.27 -13.18
CA THR A 110 -5.61 -0.88 -12.00
C THR A 110 -7.04 -0.39 -11.83
N PHE A 111 -7.95 -1.30 -11.63
CA PHE A 111 -9.37 -1.03 -11.43
C PHE A 111 -9.96 -2.02 -10.43
N THR A 112 -11.12 -1.71 -9.92
CA THR A 112 -11.89 -2.57 -9.02
C THR A 112 -13.13 -3.08 -9.75
N TRP A 113 -13.34 -4.38 -9.75
CA TRP A 113 -14.61 -4.99 -10.12
C TRP A 113 -15.39 -5.36 -8.87
N THR A 114 -16.63 -4.86 -8.79
CA THR A 114 -17.57 -5.23 -7.72
C THR A 114 -18.57 -6.22 -8.28
N ALA A 115 -18.64 -7.38 -7.65
CA ALA A 115 -19.55 -8.44 -8.03
C ALA A 115 -21.02 -8.04 -7.87
N PRO A 116 -21.94 -8.68 -8.60
CA PRO A 116 -23.38 -8.42 -8.44
C PRO A 116 -23.86 -8.75 -7.03
N SER A 117 -24.94 -8.09 -6.60
CA SER A 117 -25.52 -8.23 -5.25
C SER A 117 -26.21 -9.59 -5.00
N SER A 118 -26.33 -10.41 -6.02
CA SER A 118 -26.90 -11.75 -5.94
C SER A 118 -26.14 -12.71 -6.85
N ASP A 119 -26.30 -14.01 -6.60
CA ASP A 119 -25.76 -15.04 -7.50
C ASP A 119 -26.49 -14.98 -8.86
N VAL A 120 -25.73 -14.66 -9.90
CA VAL A 120 -26.20 -14.59 -11.30
C VAL A 120 -25.60 -15.70 -12.16
N GLY A 121 -24.94 -16.68 -11.54
CA GLY A 121 -24.16 -17.69 -12.24
C GLY A 121 -22.72 -17.24 -12.50
N ASP A 122 -22.03 -17.98 -13.33
CA ASP A 122 -20.64 -17.70 -13.72
C ASP A 122 -20.57 -16.40 -14.53
N VAL A 123 -19.54 -15.59 -14.28
CA VAL A 123 -19.32 -14.31 -14.99
C VAL A 123 -18.16 -14.44 -15.95
N ALA A 124 -18.46 -14.25 -17.23
CA ALA A 124 -17.44 -14.22 -18.28
C ALA A 124 -16.81 -12.84 -18.39
N PHE A 125 -15.50 -12.81 -18.51
CA PHE A 125 -14.69 -11.62 -18.75
C PHE A 125 -14.05 -11.70 -20.13
N TRP A 126 -14.14 -10.62 -20.86
CA TRP A 126 -13.57 -10.44 -22.18
C TRP A 126 -12.60 -9.27 -22.16
N VAL A 127 -11.35 -9.54 -22.46
CA VAL A 127 -10.28 -8.54 -22.43
C VAL A 127 -9.60 -8.53 -23.78
N ILE A 128 -9.38 -7.36 -24.35
CA ILE A 128 -8.53 -7.16 -25.50
C ILE A 128 -7.49 -6.12 -25.14
N GLY A 129 -6.24 -6.42 -25.43
CA GLY A 129 -5.13 -5.50 -25.28
C GLY A 129 -4.52 -5.19 -26.63
N ASN A 130 -4.23 -3.93 -26.91
CA ASN A 130 -3.61 -3.47 -28.14
C ASN A 130 -2.35 -2.66 -27.80
N MET A 131 -1.19 -3.17 -28.19
CA MET A 131 0.10 -2.50 -28.08
C MET A 131 0.37 -1.71 -29.36
N VAL A 132 0.56 -0.39 -29.26
CA VAL A 132 0.68 0.50 -30.41
C VAL A 132 2.08 1.14 -30.47
N ASN A 133 2.53 1.44 -31.69
CA ASN A 133 3.81 2.10 -31.94
C ASN A 133 3.77 3.63 -31.73
N ASN A 134 2.58 4.20 -31.41
CA ASN A 134 2.35 5.61 -31.13
C ASN A 134 2.63 6.54 -32.34
N ASP A 135 2.47 6.06 -33.55
CA ASP A 135 2.60 6.89 -34.79
C ASP A 135 1.31 7.66 -35.13
N GLY A 136 0.24 7.44 -34.36
CA GLY A 136 -1.04 8.13 -34.51
C GLY A 136 -1.96 7.54 -35.59
N ALA A 137 -1.61 6.40 -36.19
CA ALA A 137 -2.41 5.73 -37.21
C ALA A 137 -2.57 4.23 -36.91
N PRO A 138 -3.76 3.65 -37.03
CA PRO A 138 -3.93 2.21 -36.92
C PRO A 138 -3.24 1.52 -38.12
N ASN A 139 -2.33 0.63 -37.87
CA ASN A 139 -1.56 -0.08 -38.89
C ASN A 139 -1.08 -1.46 -38.41
N SER A 140 -0.38 -2.18 -39.29
CA SER A 140 0.12 -3.54 -39.02
C SER A 140 1.25 -3.61 -37.97
N ASP A 141 1.82 -2.47 -37.58
CA ASP A 141 2.86 -2.39 -36.54
C ASP A 141 2.24 -2.27 -35.14
N ASP A 142 0.91 -2.17 -35.07
CA ASP A 142 0.14 -2.32 -33.86
C ASP A 142 -0.22 -3.79 -33.65
N HIS A 143 -0.11 -4.24 -32.44
CA HIS A 143 -0.23 -5.67 -32.12
C HIS A 143 -1.25 -5.88 -31.00
N TRP A 144 -2.32 -6.60 -31.29
CA TRP A 144 -3.35 -6.89 -30.29
C TRP A 144 -3.46 -8.38 -29.98
N ASN A 145 -3.97 -8.67 -28.80
CA ASN A 145 -4.32 -10.02 -28.40
C ASN A 145 -5.53 -9.98 -27.45
N SER A 146 -6.13 -11.13 -27.20
CA SER A 146 -7.32 -11.24 -26.36
C SER A 146 -7.10 -12.26 -25.25
N LEU A 147 -7.76 -12.02 -24.10
CA LEU A 147 -7.85 -12.91 -22.96
C LEU A 147 -9.31 -13.04 -22.57
N SER A 148 -9.84 -14.26 -22.51
CA SER A 148 -11.17 -14.53 -21.97
C SER A 148 -11.09 -15.54 -20.83
N PHE A 149 -11.88 -15.33 -19.79
CA PHE A 149 -11.93 -16.22 -18.65
C PHE A 149 -13.28 -16.11 -17.92
N VAL A 150 -13.50 -17.02 -16.99
CA VAL A 150 -14.72 -17.06 -16.19
C VAL A 150 -14.37 -16.96 -14.71
N ILE A 151 -15.11 -16.14 -13.98
CA ILE A 151 -15.16 -16.15 -12.52
C ILE A 151 -16.41 -16.94 -12.12
N ASN A 152 -16.22 -18.01 -11.35
CA ASN A 152 -17.31 -18.92 -10.98
C ASN A 152 -18.30 -18.23 -10.03
N SER A 153 -19.53 -18.70 -10.05
CA SER A 153 -20.57 -18.28 -9.10
C SER A 153 -20.24 -18.72 -7.67
N PRO A 154 -20.81 -18.05 -6.65
CA PRO A 154 -20.65 -18.46 -5.25
C PRO A 154 -21.19 -19.85 -4.95
N SER A 155 -22.17 -20.30 -5.72
CA SER A 155 -22.80 -21.61 -5.57
C SER A 155 -22.11 -22.74 -6.33
N ALA A 156 -21.05 -22.45 -7.09
CA ALA A 156 -20.28 -23.46 -7.78
C ALA A 156 -19.61 -24.41 -6.76
N THR A 157 -19.72 -25.71 -7.00
CA THR A 157 -19.21 -26.77 -6.09
C THR A 157 -17.70 -26.69 -5.87
N SER A 158 -16.99 -25.96 -6.72
CA SER A 158 -15.56 -25.66 -6.62
C SER A 158 -15.24 -24.34 -5.90
N ALA A 159 -16.27 -23.56 -5.50
CA ALA A 159 -16.10 -22.38 -4.67
C ALA A 159 -15.83 -22.82 -3.23
N THR A 160 -14.66 -23.40 -2.99
CA THR A 160 -14.12 -23.52 -1.66
C THR A 160 -13.83 -22.11 -1.13
N ASP A 161 -13.75 -21.93 0.20
CA ASP A 161 -13.43 -20.67 0.90
C ASP A 161 -12.10 -20.00 0.47
N ASP A 162 -11.56 -20.39 -0.67
CA ASP A 162 -10.34 -19.88 -1.23
C ASP A 162 -10.59 -18.50 -1.87
N GLN A 163 -10.39 -17.46 -1.07
CA GLN A 163 -10.35 -16.06 -1.54
C GLN A 163 -9.06 -15.74 -2.30
N SER A 164 -8.26 -16.74 -2.66
CA SER A 164 -7.05 -16.53 -3.43
C SER A 164 -7.37 -15.94 -4.81
N THR A 165 -6.56 -14.99 -5.20
CA THR A 165 -6.62 -14.40 -6.53
C THR A 165 -5.61 -15.10 -7.44
N ARG A 166 -5.92 -15.13 -8.72
CA ARG A 166 -5.08 -15.75 -9.75
C ARG A 166 -4.56 -14.71 -10.74
N VAL A 167 -3.51 -15.10 -11.42
CA VAL A 167 -2.98 -14.38 -12.59
C VAL A 167 -3.38 -15.16 -13.84
N LEU A 168 -3.93 -14.44 -14.81
CA LEU A 168 -4.39 -14.97 -16.08
C LEU A 168 -3.61 -14.28 -17.19
N SER A 169 -3.20 -15.00 -18.22
CA SER A 169 -2.48 -14.43 -19.34
C SER A 169 -2.84 -15.11 -20.65
N SER A 170 -2.74 -14.34 -21.73
CA SER A 170 -2.83 -14.80 -23.11
C SER A 170 -1.67 -14.22 -23.89
N GLY A 171 -1.04 -15.01 -24.75
CA GLY A 171 0.17 -14.67 -25.47
C GLY A 171 1.33 -15.58 -25.10
N ASP A 172 2.46 -15.40 -25.76
CA ASP A 172 3.66 -16.17 -25.49
C ASP A 172 4.43 -15.57 -24.32
N GLN A 173 4.09 -16.04 -23.12
CA GLN A 173 4.72 -15.57 -21.88
C GLN A 173 6.23 -15.86 -21.87
N SER A 174 6.68 -16.87 -22.59
CA SER A 174 8.12 -17.21 -22.62
C SER A 174 8.97 -16.12 -23.28
N LEU A 175 8.39 -15.24 -24.09
CA LEU A 175 9.08 -14.09 -24.68
C LEU A 175 9.35 -12.97 -23.65
N PHE A 176 8.66 -12.98 -22.52
CA PHE A 176 8.72 -11.96 -21.48
C PHE A 176 9.19 -12.53 -20.13
N ASP A 177 9.29 -13.84 -20.01
CA ASP A 177 9.97 -14.48 -18.89
C ASP A 177 11.47 -14.10 -18.94
N GLN A 178 11.76 -12.87 -18.52
CA GLN A 178 13.02 -12.67 -17.81
C GLN A 178 12.92 -13.63 -16.63
N GLU A 179 13.92 -14.50 -16.49
CA GLU A 179 14.14 -15.23 -15.24
C GLU A 179 14.03 -14.20 -14.11
N VAL A 180 12.83 -14.09 -13.57
CA VAL A 180 12.64 -13.34 -12.35
C VAL A 180 13.41 -14.19 -11.36
N ASP A 181 14.59 -13.72 -11.03
CA ASP A 181 15.47 -14.38 -10.09
C ASP A 181 14.64 -14.58 -8.82
N ALA A 182 14.17 -15.81 -8.63
CA ALA A 182 13.32 -16.17 -7.51
C ALA A 182 14.03 -15.81 -6.20
N GLU A 183 15.36 -15.78 -6.21
CA GLU A 183 16.23 -15.34 -5.13
C GLU A 183 16.13 -13.83 -4.93
N ALA A 184 16.03 -13.03 -5.99
CA ALA A 184 15.85 -11.57 -5.88
C ALA A 184 14.47 -11.19 -5.32
N LEU A 185 13.40 -11.87 -5.74
CA LEU A 185 12.05 -11.69 -5.18
C LEU A 185 11.97 -12.12 -3.71
N GLU A 186 12.66 -13.20 -3.35
CA GLU A 186 12.70 -13.67 -1.98
C GLU A 186 13.51 -12.72 -1.08
N ILE A 187 14.59 -12.13 -1.61
CA ILE A 187 15.38 -11.10 -0.94
C ILE A 187 14.55 -9.80 -0.74
N GLU A 188 13.79 -9.37 -1.74
CA GLU A 188 12.90 -8.21 -1.62
C GLU A 188 11.78 -8.45 -0.61
N ARG A 189 11.16 -9.61 -0.65
CA ARG A 189 10.14 -10.02 0.32
C ARG A 189 10.71 -10.11 1.74
N GLN A 190 11.90 -10.67 1.90
CA GLN A 190 12.58 -10.74 3.20
C GLN A 190 12.97 -9.34 3.71
N LYS A 191 13.38 -8.42 2.84
CA LYS A 191 13.63 -7.02 3.20
C LYS A 191 12.36 -6.34 3.69
N ALA A 192 11.26 -6.42 2.95
CA ALA A 192 9.98 -5.83 3.33
C ALA A 192 9.48 -6.36 4.67
N VAL A 193 9.54 -7.69 4.87
CA VAL A 193 9.17 -8.33 6.15
C VAL A 193 10.13 -7.89 7.27
N SER A 194 11.44 -7.80 7.01
CA SER A 194 12.42 -7.41 8.03
C SER A 194 12.27 -5.95 8.46
N GLU A 195 11.92 -5.04 7.54
CA GLU A 195 11.65 -3.64 7.84
C GLU A 195 10.40 -3.48 8.70
N ASP A 196 9.33 -4.18 8.36
CA ASP A 196 8.07 -4.15 9.14
C ASP A 196 8.26 -4.75 10.54
N VAL A 197 8.92 -5.89 10.66
CA VAL A 197 9.25 -6.52 11.95
C VAL A 197 10.18 -5.63 12.78
N MET A 198 11.16 -4.98 12.14
CA MET A 198 12.08 -4.07 12.84
C MET A 198 11.35 -2.82 13.35
N GLN A 199 10.51 -2.18 12.56
CA GLN A 199 9.74 -1.02 12.97
C GLN A 199 8.74 -1.34 14.10
N ASN A 200 8.02 -2.43 13.97
CA ASN A 200 7.11 -2.90 15.01
C ASN A 200 7.87 -3.29 16.28
N GLY A 201 9.00 -3.99 16.16
CA GLY A 201 9.85 -4.37 17.28
C GLY A 201 10.40 -3.17 18.05
N ILE A 202 10.89 -2.15 17.34
CA ILE A 202 11.38 -0.89 17.94
C ILE A 202 10.24 -0.17 18.66
N THR A 203 9.07 -0.08 18.07
CA THR A 203 7.90 0.56 18.67
C THR A 203 7.51 -0.12 19.97
N TRP A 204 7.38 -1.45 19.99
CA TRP A 204 7.08 -2.21 21.19
C TRP A 204 8.17 -2.13 22.24
N PHE A 205 9.45 -2.10 21.84
CA PHE A 205 10.57 -1.90 22.75
C PHE A 205 10.43 -0.57 23.51
N PHE A 206 10.17 0.56 22.80
CA PHE A 206 10.03 1.85 23.46
C PHE A 206 8.78 1.95 24.32
N ILE A 207 7.66 1.37 23.91
CA ILE A 207 6.45 1.31 24.73
C ILE A 207 6.74 0.56 26.04
N THR A 208 7.36 -0.60 25.96
CA THR A 208 7.68 -1.43 27.13
C THR A 208 8.70 -0.75 28.05
N LEU A 209 9.75 -0.16 27.47
CA LEU A 209 10.77 0.58 28.23
C LEU A 209 10.16 1.76 28.96
N THR A 210 9.31 2.54 28.28
CA THR A 210 8.60 3.68 28.88
C THR A 210 7.68 3.22 30.01
N ALA A 211 6.92 2.16 29.83
CA ALA A 211 6.03 1.59 30.85
C ALA A 211 6.80 1.13 32.08
N LEU A 212 7.93 0.43 31.89
CA LEU A 212 8.78 -0.02 32.98
C LEU A 212 9.39 1.14 33.77
N LEU A 213 9.83 2.18 33.08
CA LEU A 213 10.42 3.35 33.73
C LEU A 213 9.38 4.19 34.48
N VAL A 214 8.23 4.44 33.88
CA VAL A 214 7.12 5.11 34.56
C VAL A 214 6.67 4.30 35.77
N GLY A 215 6.53 2.98 35.63
CA GLY A 215 6.21 2.08 36.73
C GLY A 215 7.24 2.13 37.86
N SER A 216 8.52 2.13 37.53
CA SER A 216 9.63 2.22 38.53
C SER A 216 9.62 3.59 39.25
N ILE A 217 9.37 4.68 38.54
CA ILE A 217 9.24 6.03 39.13
C ILE A 217 8.06 6.08 40.09
N VAL A 218 6.88 5.64 39.63
CA VAL A 218 5.66 5.62 40.45
C VAL A 218 5.85 4.75 41.69
N GLN A 219 6.39 3.54 41.52
CA GLN A 219 6.67 2.66 42.65
C GLN A 219 7.63 3.29 43.65
N LYS A 220 8.71 3.92 43.16
CA LYS A 220 9.66 4.63 44.05
C LYS A 220 8.99 5.78 44.80
N GLU A 221 8.22 6.62 44.14
CA GLU A 221 7.50 7.74 44.77
C GLU A 221 6.49 7.24 45.84
N ILE A 222 5.78 6.14 45.55
CA ILE A 222 4.82 5.55 46.48
C ILE A 222 5.56 5.00 47.71
N LEU A 223 6.67 4.31 47.54
CA LEU A 223 7.46 3.75 48.63
C LEU A 223 8.08 4.86 49.48
N GLU A 224 8.66 5.91 48.87
CA GLU A 224 9.22 7.04 49.61
C GLU A 224 8.14 7.75 50.43
N ARG A 225 6.92 7.94 49.90
CA ARG A 225 5.80 8.50 50.65
C ARG A 225 5.32 7.61 51.78
N LYS A 226 5.21 6.28 51.53
CA LYS A 226 4.77 5.29 52.54
C LYS A 226 5.72 5.18 53.71
N TYR A 227 7.01 5.19 53.45
CA TYR A 227 8.05 5.01 54.49
C TYR A 227 8.63 6.34 54.99
N GLN A 228 8.09 7.47 54.50
CA GLN A 228 8.57 8.84 54.82
C GLN A 228 10.11 8.99 54.58
N THR A 229 10.63 8.24 53.62
CA THR A 229 12.02 8.30 53.20
C THR A 229 12.09 9.24 51.96
N GLY A 230 12.57 10.47 52.19
CA GLY A 230 12.84 11.39 51.05
C GLY A 230 14.22 11.11 50.42
N PRO A 231 14.57 11.82 49.34
CA PRO A 231 15.92 11.80 48.82
C PRO A 231 16.88 12.36 49.86
N ALA A 232 18.13 11.85 49.85
CA ALA A 232 19.18 12.39 50.70
C ALA A 232 19.36 13.88 50.50
N HIS A 233 19.70 14.63 51.58
CA HIS A 233 19.94 16.07 51.48
C HIS A 233 21.09 16.35 50.48
N LEU A 234 20.89 17.32 49.63
CA LEU A 234 21.91 17.80 48.68
C LEU A 234 22.14 19.30 48.95
N ASP A 235 23.38 19.67 49.24
CA ASP A 235 23.75 21.07 49.44
C ASP A 235 23.38 21.89 48.18
N ARG A 236 22.84 23.09 48.38
CA ARG A 236 22.45 23.99 47.29
C ARG A 236 23.59 24.34 46.36
N GLN A 237 24.83 24.42 46.84
CA GLN A 237 26.01 24.68 46.01
C GLN A 237 26.25 23.58 44.99
N LEU A 238 25.95 22.32 45.35
CA LEU A 238 26.05 21.16 44.45
C LEU A 238 24.78 20.93 43.64
N ALA A 239 23.64 21.20 44.25
CA ALA A 239 22.32 21.02 43.59
C ALA A 239 22.12 21.95 42.42
N TYR A 240 22.57 23.23 42.50
CA TYR A 240 22.33 24.21 41.47
C TYR A 240 23.04 23.83 40.15
N PRO A 241 24.34 23.57 40.06
CA PRO A 241 25.01 23.20 38.82
C PRO A 241 24.51 21.88 38.27
N GLU A 242 24.19 20.89 39.11
CA GLU A 242 23.65 19.61 38.68
C GLU A 242 22.23 19.75 38.10
N GLY A 243 21.37 20.52 38.75
CA GLY A 243 20.03 20.84 38.26
C GLY A 243 20.05 21.60 36.93
N LEU A 244 20.95 22.57 36.80
CA LEU A 244 21.13 23.33 35.56
C LEU A 244 21.59 22.43 34.41
N ARG A 245 22.59 21.58 34.64
CA ARG A 245 23.08 20.64 33.63
C ARG A 245 21.97 19.70 33.13
N ARG A 246 21.20 19.12 34.06
CA ARG A 246 20.05 18.24 33.70
C ARG A 246 18.95 19.02 32.99
N GLY A 247 18.68 20.25 33.39
CA GLY A 247 17.72 21.14 32.71
C GLY A 247 18.12 21.42 31.27
N LEU A 248 19.38 21.80 31.03
CA LEU A 248 19.90 22.04 29.69
C LEU A 248 19.84 20.77 28.83
N LEU A 249 20.17 19.61 29.37
CA LEU A 249 20.05 18.33 28.66
C LEU A 249 18.57 18.03 28.33
N SER A 250 17.66 18.26 29.26
CA SER A 250 16.22 18.06 29.00
C SER A 250 15.72 18.92 27.85
N VAL A 251 16.03 20.22 27.86
CA VAL A 251 15.62 21.14 26.80
C VAL A 251 16.30 20.77 25.47
N GLY A 252 17.61 20.46 25.47
CA GLY A 252 18.35 20.06 24.28
C GLY A 252 17.77 18.80 23.62
N PHE A 253 17.49 17.76 24.39
CA PHE A 253 16.86 16.55 23.88
C PHE A 253 15.40 16.77 23.44
N ALA A 254 14.66 17.65 24.12
CA ALA A 254 13.31 18.01 23.68
C ALA A 254 13.33 18.69 22.30
N LEU A 255 14.18 19.68 22.11
CA LEU A 255 14.32 20.39 20.83
C LEU A 255 14.78 19.45 19.72
N LEU A 256 15.75 18.57 20.00
CA LEU A 256 16.24 17.58 19.05
C LEU A 256 15.13 16.57 18.66
N GLY A 257 14.37 16.09 19.64
CA GLY A 257 13.26 15.17 19.38
C GLY A 257 12.14 15.81 18.56
N LEU A 258 11.78 17.06 18.85
CA LEU A 258 10.80 17.82 18.08
C LEU A 258 11.29 18.11 16.64
N TYR A 259 12.58 18.42 16.49
CA TYR A 259 13.19 18.61 15.17
C TYR A 259 13.09 17.31 14.33
N TRP A 260 13.50 16.17 14.88
CA TRP A 260 13.39 14.88 14.16
C TRP A 260 11.94 14.46 13.89
N LEU A 261 11.02 14.84 14.75
CA LEU A 261 9.58 14.61 14.53
C LEU A 261 9.06 15.47 13.36
N SER A 262 9.52 16.73 13.24
CA SER A 262 9.11 17.62 12.14
C SER A 262 9.72 17.22 10.78
N GLU A 263 10.87 16.55 10.78
CA GLU A 263 11.54 16.01 9.59
C GLU A 263 11.06 14.60 9.22
N GLU A 264 9.98 14.11 9.83
CA GLU A 264 9.45 12.75 9.63
C GLU A 264 10.52 11.64 9.77
N SER A 265 11.54 11.90 10.58
CA SER A 265 12.64 10.96 10.82
C SER A 265 12.15 9.69 11.50
N ALA A 266 12.95 8.62 11.42
CA ALA A 266 12.64 7.32 11.99
C ALA A 266 12.20 7.41 13.46
N VAL A 267 11.13 6.69 13.81
CA VAL A 267 10.44 6.74 15.13
C VAL A 267 11.41 6.58 16.30
N TYR A 268 12.41 5.70 16.17
CA TYR A 268 13.38 5.46 17.23
C TYR A 268 14.27 6.67 17.58
N LEU A 269 14.51 7.58 16.64
CA LEU A 269 15.33 8.78 16.87
C LEU A 269 14.60 9.79 17.76
N TRP A 270 13.43 10.26 17.33
CA TRP A 270 12.68 11.25 18.09
C TRP A 270 12.11 10.67 19.38
N ALA A 271 11.70 9.39 19.40
CA ALA A 271 11.21 8.74 20.61
C ALA A 271 12.31 8.64 21.67
N THR A 272 13.55 8.25 21.27
CA THR A 272 14.70 8.20 22.19
C THR A 272 15.03 9.60 22.75
N ALA A 273 15.04 10.62 21.90
CA ALA A 273 15.34 11.98 22.33
C ALA A 273 14.29 12.51 23.33
N LEU A 274 13.01 12.36 23.03
CA LEU A 274 11.93 12.76 23.94
C LEU A 274 11.96 11.96 25.25
N PHE A 275 12.28 10.69 25.20
CA PHE A 275 12.48 9.86 26.38
C PHE A 275 13.64 10.35 27.25
N CYS A 276 14.81 10.64 26.65
CA CYS A 276 15.95 11.22 27.36
C CYS A 276 15.62 12.60 27.96
N SER A 277 14.84 13.41 27.26
CA SER A 277 14.33 14.68 27.77
C SER A 277 13.49 14.51 29.02
N ALA A 278 12.50 13.61 28.99
CA ALA A 278 11.63 13.33 30.14
C ALA A 278 12.41 12.79 31.34
N TRP A 279 13.38 11.90 31.07
CA TRP A 279 14.27 11.38 32.12
C TRP A 279 15.14 12.47 32.77
N ALA A 280 15.71 13.37 31.97
CA ALA A 280 16.49 14.50 32.45
C ALA A 280 15.62 15.48 33.27
N ALA A 281 14.40 15.74 32.82
CA ALA A 281 13.40 16.57 33.53
C ALA A 281 13.05 15.97 34.91
N TYR A 282 12.83 14.66 34.97
CA TYR A 282 12.64 13.95 36.24
C TYR A 282 13.87 14.08 37.14
N GLY A 283 15.08 14.03 36.57
CA GLY A 283 16.34 14.27 37.27
C GLY A 283 16.40 15.68 37.89
N VAL A 284 15.92 16.72 37.18
CA VAL A 284 15.79 18.09 37.74
C VAL A 284 14.84 18.10 38.93
N TYR A 285 13.66 17.52 38.78
CA TYR A 285 12.67 17.42 39.87
C TYR A 285 13.27 16.77 41.12
N ARG A 286 13.99 15.66 40.98
CA ARG A 286 14.63 14.94 42.08
C ARG A 286 15.75 15.78 42.72
N THR A 287 16.54 16.52 41.94
CA THR A 287 17.59 17.43 42.46
C THR A 287 16.99 18.56 43.28
N VAL A 288 15.90 19.17 42.82
CA VAL A 288 15.18 20.21 43.56
C VAL A 288 14.60 19.68 44.85
N LEU A 289 14.07 18.45 44.84
CA LEU A 289 13.50 17.81 46.01
C LEU A 289 14.60 17.53 47.04
N ALA A 290 15.76 17.00 46.62
CA ALA A 290 16.92 16.76 47.49
C ALA A 290 17.47 18.06 48.12
N ALA A 291 17.50 19.14 47.38
CA ALA A 291 17.93 20.44 47.88
C ALA A 291 16.95 21.06 48.89
N LYS A 292 15.67 20.66 48.85
CA LYS A 292 14.65 21.09 49.83
C LYS A 292 14.55 20.20 51.05
N THR A 293 15.12 18.98 51.02
CA THR A 293 15.11 18.05 52.14
C THR A 293 16.03 18.59 53.28
N PRO A 294 15.59 18.65 54.53
CA PRO A 294 16.43 19.12 55.59
C PRO A 294 17.61 18.16 55.82
N PRO A 295 18.81 18.66 56.18
CA PRO A 295 19.96 17.82 56.45
C PRO A 295 19.71 16.92 57.66
N THR A 296 20.05 15.67 57.57
CA THR A 296 20.02 14.70 58.68
C THR A 296 21.40 14.64 59.34
N HIS A 297 21.46 14.15 60.58
CA HIS A 297 22.72 14.04 61.28
C HIS A 297 23.78 13.21 60.55
N LYS A 298 23.36 12.28 59.66
CA LYS A 298 24.26 11.50 58.80
C LYS A 298 24.87 12.31 57.65
N ASP A 299 24.23 13.39 57.22
CA ASP A 299 24.69 14.23 56.11
C ASP A 299 25.67 15.30 56.56
N MET A 300 25.90 15.41 57.89
CA MET A 300 26.79 16.42 58.49
C MET A 300 28.14 15.83 58.96
N MET A 301 28.37 14.54 58.74
CA MET A 301 29.65 13.83 58.93
C MET A 301 30.29 13.52 57.59
#